data_14ff3bfd388212515f448f65c46a7924
#
_entry.id   14ff3bfd388212515f448f65c46a7924
#
_cell.length_a   1.000
_cell.length_b   1.000
_cell.length_c   1.000
_cell.angle_alpha   90.00
_cell.angle_beta   90.00
_cell.angle_gamma   90.00
#
_symmetry.space_group_name_H-M   'P 1'
#
loop_
_entity.id
_entity.type
_entity.pdbx_description
1 polymer ?
#
loop_
_entity_poly.entity_id
_entity_poly.type
_entity_poly.pdbx_seq_one_letter_code
_entity_poly.pdbx_strand_id
1 'polypeptide(L)'
;MKKRYLTLISAIVMTLNTMAQTITVTTADGTTTQLNASAVGTMTYSQDNGTLTIGGQAYEVASIDIDAENDHIATNSVAGTTDAAKRLYRYFRNNYGRKIISSVMANVNWNNTCADNIKKTITGKWPAMNCYDFIHICFSPSNWIDYSNIQPVKTWHDAGGIVQLMWHFNVPKSEGSTDVTCSPGETSFKASNAFISGTWENKWFYNQMDKVVETILKLQEAGIAATWRPFHEAAGNATAKQQADWTKSWFWWGYDGAETYKRLWSTMFDYFKQKGVNNLIWIWTTQNYNGNATQYNQDTDWYPGDGYVDIVARDLYGCTAAQNAQEFKEIQATYPNKMIVLGECGWDSSNKTGKPQADIVECWNQGAKWGHFMVWYDGNAGNKSGTMVSDTWWSSAMKKANADIVITRSQVKY
;
A
#
# COMPACT_ATOMS: atom_id res chain seq x y z
N MET A 1 -24.11 40.53 7.86
CA MET A 1 -23.01 39.64 8.29
C MET A 1 -23.47 38.91 9.55
N LYS A 2 -23.88 37.63 9.42
CA LYS A 2 -24.29 36.79 10.56
C LYS A 2 -23.08 36.04 11.07
N LYS A 3 -22.59 36.42 12.27
CA LYS A 3 -21.57 35.69 13.01
C LYS A 3 -22.14 34.32 13.41
N ARG A 4 -21.56 33.24 12.89
CA ARG A 4 -21.83 31.89 13.38
C ARG A 4 -20.81 31.60 14.49
N TYR A 5 -21.28 31.60 15.72
CA TYR A 5 -20.53 31.07 16.86
C TYR A 5 -20.58 29.55 16.80
N LEU A 6 -19.45 28.90 16.59
CA LEU A 6 -19.27 27.48 16.85
C LEU A 6 -18.54 27.37 18.17
N THR A 7 -19.31 27.23 19.26
CA THR A 7 -18.75 26.94 20.56
C THR A 7 -18.43 25.44 20.60
N LEU A 8 -17.20 25.07 20.37
CA LEU A 8 -16.72 23.71 20.63
C LEU A 8 -16.27 23.62 22.09
N ILE A 9 -17.23 23.51 22.99
CA ILE A 9 -16.98 22.99 24.34
C ILE A 9 -17.29 21.51 24.25
N SER A 10 -16.31 20.72 23.91
CA SER A 10 -16.34 19.29 24.16
C SER A 10 -15.29 18.99 25.19
N ALA A 11 -15.70 18.98 26.46
CA ALA A 11 -14.97 18.26 27.46
C ALA A 11 -15.09 16.76 27.10
N ILE A 12 -14.10 16.22 26.41
CA ILE A 12 -13.97 14.77 26.24
C ILE A 12 -13.48 14.24 27.57
N VAL A 13 -14.41 13.82 28.41
CA VAL A 13 -14.10 12.94 29.55
C VAL A 13 -13.93 11.54 28.97
N MET A 14 -12.73 11.21 28.52
CA MET A 14 -12.37 9.84 28.23
C MET A 14 -11.92 9.18 29.54
N THR A 15 -12.64 8.13 29.94
CA THR A 15 -12.17 7.18 30.93
C THR A 15 -10.90 6.51 30.37
N LEU A 16 -9.77 6.80 31.00
CA LEU A 16 -8.45 6.32 30.69
C LEU A 16 -8.38 4.79 30.82
N ASN A 17 -8.37 4.10 29.70
CA ASN A 17 -7.60 2.88 29.58
C ASN A 17 -6.21 3.28 29.09
N THR A 18 -5.20 2.79 29.76
CA THR A 18 -3.79 3.14 29.77
C THR A 18 -3.05 2.95 28.43
N MET A 19 -3.34 3.75 27.41
CA MET A 19 -2.52 3.88 26.20
C MET A 19 -2.10 5.34 26.09
N ALA A 20 -0.81 5.56 25.94
CA ALA A 20 -0.25 6.90 25.77
C ALA A 20 -0.73 7.50 24.45
N GLN A 21 -1.56 8.53 24.52
CA GLN A 21 -2.03 9.27 23.33
C GLN A 21 -0.98 10.33 22.97
N THR A 22 -0.56 10.35 21.71
CA THR A 22 0.34 11.38 21.19
C THR A 22 -0.44 12.42 20.42
N ILE A 23 -0.25 13.69 20.76
CA ILE A 23 -0.78 14.83 20.01
C ILE A 23 0.38 15.40 19.19
N THR A 24 0.24 15.37 17.86
CA THR A 24 1.21 16.01 16.96
C THR A 24 0.65 17.33 16.49
N VAL A 25 1.32 18.42 16.84
CA VAL A 25 1.01 19.78 16.40
C VAL A 25 1.96 20.12 15.26
N THR A 26 1.42 20.47 14.09
CA THR A 26 2.20 21.01 12.97
C THR A 26 1.91 22.49 12.84
N THR A 27 2.95 23.32 12.93
CA THR A 27 2.87 24.77 12.77
C THR A 27 2.90 25.18 11.30
N ALA A 28 2.53 26.43 11.01
CA ALA A 28 2.43 26.94 9.63
C ALA A 28 3.78 26.93 8.88
N ASP A 29 4.91 26.94 9.59
CA ASP A 29 6.25 26.79 9.03
C ASP A 29 6.68 25.33 8.78
N GLY A 30 5.77 24.36 9.07
CA GLY A 30 6.01 22.92 8.91
C GLY A 30 6.74 22.26 10.08
N THR A 31 7.04 23.00 11.15
CA THR A 31 7.62 22.41 12.37
C THR A 31 6.62 21.51 13.06
N THR A 32 7.03 20.32 13.51
CA THR A 32 6.18 19.37 14.23
C THR A 32 6.64 19.25 15.69
N THR A 33 5.68 19.35 16.61
CA THR A 33 5.89 19.10 18.05
C THR A 33 4.99 17.94 18.48
N GLN A 34 5.58 16.95 19.14
CA GLN A 34 4.83 15.82 19.72
C GLN A 34 4.64 16.04 21.22
N LEU A 35 3.41 15.89 21.67
CA LEU A 35 3.02 16.06 23.05
C LEU A 35 2.31 14.79 23.54
N ASN A 36 2.58 14.37 24.76
CA ASN A 36 1.86 13.27 25.38
C ASN A 36 0.50 13.80 25.88
N ALA A 37 -0.59 13.24 25.37
CA ALA A 37 -1.94 13.68 25.69
C ALA A 37 -2.27 13.58 27.20
N SER A 38 -1.65 12.62 27.92
CA SER A 38 -1.81 12.51 29.38
C SER A 38 -1.14 13.66 30.16
N ALA A 39 -0.16 14.34 29.55
CA ALA A 39 0.53 15.51 30.12
C ALA A 39 -0.11 16.83 29.66
N VAL A 40 -1.06 16.80 28.73
CA VAL A 40 -1.71 17.95 28.15
C VAL A 40 -3.10 18.12 28.80
N GLY A 41 -3.23 19.07 29.69
CA GLY A 41 -4.51 19.36 30.34
C GLY A 41 -5.58 19.86 29.38
N THR A 42 -5.84 21.16 29.36
CA THR A 42 -6.84 21.76 28.46
C THR A 42 -6.22 22.25 27.17
N MET A 43 -6.85 21.94 26.03
CA MET A 43 -6.55 22.53 24.74
C MET A 43 -7.60 23.59 24.40
N THR A 44 -7.18 24.77 23.99
CA THR A 44 -8.07 25.84 23.52
C THR A 44 -7.61 26.36 22.17
N TYR A 45 -8.54 26.52 21.23
CA TYR A 45 -8.27 27.07 19.90
C TYR A 45 -8.95 28.41 19.73
N SER A 46 -8.19 29.44 19.35
CA SER A 46 -8.69 30.75 19.00
C SER A 46 -8.83 30.88 17.48
N GLN A 47 -10.06 31.03 17.02
CA GLN A 47 -10.35 31.26 15.59
C GLN A 47 -9.92 32.64 15.09
N ASP A 48 -9.78 33.62 16.01
CA ASP A 48 -9.48 35.00 15.61
C ASP A 48 -8.03 35.16 15.14
N ASN A 49 -7.14 34.30 15.61
CA ASN A 49 -5.72 34.35 15.29
C ASN A 49 -5.10 33.00 14.89
N GLY A 50 -5.91 31.95 14.72
CA GLY A 50 -5.42 30.62 14.33
C GLY A 50 -4.54 29.93 15.37
N THR A 51 -4.61 30.36 16.64
CA THR A 51 -3.70 29.89 17.69
C THR A 51 -4.33 28.78 18.51
N LEU A 52 -3.58 27.68 18.66
CA LEU A 52 -3.87 26.61 19.59
C LEU A 52 -3.01 26.77 20.84
N THR A 53 -3.64 26.77 22.00
CA THR A 53 -2.92 26.74 23.29
C THR A 53 -3.05 25.35 23.91
N ILE A 54 -1.90 24.73 24.22
CA ILE A 54 -1.81 23.41 24.83
C ILE A 54 -0.87 23.50 26.05
N GLY A 55 -1.35 23.11 27.22
CA GLY A 55 -0.52 23.14 28.45
C GLY A 55 0.03 24.52 28.75
N GLY A 56 -0.63 25.59 28.33
CA GLY A 56 -0.21 26.97 28.49
C GLY A 56 0.73 27.50 27.39
N GLN A 57 1.15 26.68 26.43
CA GLN A 57 1.97 27.07 25.29
C GLN A 57 1.12 27.31 24.04
N ALA A 58 1.34 28.42 23.34
CA ALA A 58 0.61 28.82 22.15
C ALA A 58 1.35 28.37 20.86
N TYR A 59 0.61 27.85 19.88
CA TYR A 59 1.10 27.40 18.58
C TYR A 59 0.25 28.02 17.47
N GLU A 60 0.87 28.58 16.45
CA GLU A 60 0.20 28.92 15.18
C GLU A 60 0.11 27.65 14.35
N VAL A 61 -1.05 27.00 14.37
CA VAL A 61 -1.19 25.63 13.85
C VAL A 61 -1.67 25.59 12.42
N ALA A 62 -1.01 24.76 11.60
CA ALA A 62 -1.51 24.32 10.31
C ALA A 62 -2.39 23.06 10.45
N SER A 63 -2.01 22.13 11.33
CA SER A 63 -2.81 20.93 11.64
C SER A 63 -2.55 20.41 13.05
N ILE A 64 -3.53 19.69 13.59
CA ILE A 64 -3.41 18.94 14.84
C ILE A 64 -3.84 17.51 14.53
N ASP A 65 -2.95 16.57 14.80
CA ASP A 65 -3.23 15.14 14.73
C ASP A 65 -3.22 14.57 16.15
N ILE A 66 -4.34 13.96 16.55
CA ILE A 66 -4.46 13.24 17.84
C ILE A 66 -4.50 11.76 17.51
N ASP A 67 -3.41 11.08 17.83
CA ASP A 67 -3.26 9.65 17.55
C ASP A 67 -3.39 8.83 18.84
N ALA A 68 -4.59 8.33 19.04
CA ALA A 68 -4.94 7.54 20.22
C ALA A 68 -4.88 6.03 19.98
N GLU A 69 -4.99 5.58 18.73
CA GLU A 69 -5.17 4.16 18.41
C GLU A 69 -3.92 3.54 17.78
N ASN A 70 -3.01 4.33 17.23
CA ASN A 70 -1.88 3.86 16.43
C ASN A 70 -0.50 4.20 17.00
N ASP A 71 -0.39 4.42 18.30
CA ASP A 71 0.90 4.71 18.98
C ASP A 71 1.91 3.57 18.86
N HIS A 72 1.43 2.34 18.61
CA HIS A 72 2.27 1.18 18.34
C HIS A 72 2.85 1.17 16.92
N ILE A 73 2.30 1.97 16.00
CA ILE A 73 2.82 2.13 14.63
C ILE A 73 3.90 3.21 14.63
N ALA A 74 5.03 2.96 13.99
CA ALA A 74 6.10 3.94 13.86
C ALA A 74 5.59 5.28 13.30
N THR A 75 6.12 6.38 13.80
CA THR A 75 5.72 7.74 13.36
C THR A 75 6.30 8.12 12.00
N ASN A 76 7.38 7.45 11.59
CA ASN A 76 8.08 7.71 10.35
C ASN A 76 8.24 6.44 9.52
N SER A 77 8.20 6.60 8.20
CA SER A 77 8.54 5.54 7.25
C SER A 77 10.01 5.15 7.34
N VAL A 78 10.32 3.89 7.02
CA VAL A 78 11.70 3.34 7.02
C VAL A 78 12.60 3.99 5.96
N ALA A 79 12.04 4.47 4.85
CA ALA A 79 12.79 5.11 3.76
C ALA A 79 12.15 6.38 3.20
N GLY A 80 10.87 6.62 3.45
CA GLY A 80 10.13 7.77 2.93
C GLY A 80 10.48 9.05 3.70
N THR A 81 11.56 9.74 3.32
CA THR A 81 12.07 10.91 4.05
C THR A 81 11.76 12.26 3.39
N THR A 82 11.27 12.29 2.14
CA THR A 82 10.76 13.54 1.54
C THR A 82 9.53 14.03 2.29
N ASP A 83 9.25 15.32 2.23
CA ASP A 83 8.06 15.88 2.90
C ASP A 83 6.76 15.28 2.33
N ALA A 84 6.71 15.00 1.03
CA ALA A 84 5.59 14.30 0.41
C ALA A 84 5.41 12.88 0.99
N ALA A 85 6.50 12.12 1.14
CA ALA A 85 6.45 10.78 1.73
C ALA A 85 6.05 10.81 3.21
N LYS A 86 6.56 11.76 3.98
CA LYS A 86 6.17 11.95 5.38
C LYS A 86 4.69 12.27 5.52
N ARG A 87 4.15 13.16 4.65
CA ARG A 87 2.70 13.47 4.65
C ARG A 87 1.88 12.24 4.26
N LEU A 88 2.28 11.53 3.21
CA LEU A 88 1.60 10.32 2.76
C LEU A 88 1.60 9.23 3.85
N TYR A 89 2.74 8.94 4.45
CA TYR A 89 2.84 7.95 5.53
C TYR A 89 1.95 8.31 6.71
N ARG A 90 1.98 9.58 7.15
CA ARG A 90 1.13 10.09 8.22
C ARG A 90 -0.35 9.97 7.85
N TYR A 91 -0.71 10.23 6.60
CA TYR A 91 -2.08 10.07 6.13
C TYR A 91 -2.57 8.62 6.25
N PHE A 92 -1.75 7.63 5.86
CA PHE A 92 -2.06 6.22 6.08
C PHE A 92 -2.22 5.90 7.56
N ARG A 93 -1.27 6.31 8.37
CA ARG A 93 -1.26 6.06 9.82
C ARG A 93 -2.49 6.66 10.51
N ASN A 94 -2.87 7.88 10.18
CA ASN A 94 -4.01 8.58 10.77
C ASN A 94 -5.38 7.97 10.37
N ASN A 95 -5.46 7.31 9.22
CA ASN A 95 -6.68 6.65 8.77
C ASN A 95 -6.75 5.18 9.17
N TYR A 96 -5.62 4.55 9.52
CA TYR A 96 -5.54 3.14 9.87
C TYR A 96 -6.45 2.82 11.07
N GLY A 97 -7.25 1.75 10.93
CA GLY A 97 -8.26 1.35 11.93
C GLY A 97 -9.54 2.21 11.94
N ARG A 98 -9.52 3.39 11.32
CA ARG A 98 -10.64 4.35 11.30
C ARG A 98 -11.36 4.39 9.96
N LYS A 99 -10.62 4.28 8.86
CA LYS A 99 -11.13 4.30 7.49
C LYS A 99 -10.30 3.40 6.61
N ILE A 100 -10.88 2.93 5.52
CA ILE A 100 -10.21 2.15 4.50
C ILE A 100 -10.06 2.96 3.21
N ILE A 101 -8.86 3.02 2.67
CA ILE A 101 -8.55 3.77 1.45
C ILE A 101 -8.84 2.87 0.24
N SER A 102 -9.68 3.32 -0.70
CA SER A 102 -10.00 2.55 -1.90
C SER A 102 -8.89 2.63 -2.95
N SER A 103 -8.54 1.51 -3.56
CA SER A 103 -7.56 1.44 -4.64
C SER A 103 -7.98 0.47 -5.74
N VAL A 104 -7.44 0.67 -6.94
CA VAL A 104 -7.60 -0.23 -8.09
C VAL A 104 -6.29 -0.35 -8.85
N MET A 105 -6.05 -1.52 -9.45
CA MET A 105 -4.95 -1.77 -10.37
C MET A 105 -5.21 -1.12 -11.73
N ALA A 106 -4.21 -0.46 -12.30
CA ALA A 106 -4.24 0.24 -13.58
C ALA A 106 -3.95 -0.70 -14.77
N ASN A 107 -4.69 -1.79 -14.90
CA ASN A 107 -4.48 -2.78 -15.98
C ASN A 107 -3.05 -3.34 -16.08
N VAL A 108 -2.37 -3.51 -14.95
CA VAL A 108 -0.96 -3.91 -14.93
C VAL A 108 -0.11 -3.02 -15.83
N ASN A 109 -0.39 -1.70 -15.82
CA ASN A 109 0.12 -0.75 -16.80
C ASN A 109 0.34 0.64 -16.17
N TRP A 110 0.56 1.63 -17.05
CA TRP A 110 0.93 3.02 -16.76
C TRP A 110 -0.18 3.99 -17.23
N ASN A 111 -1.43 3.78 -16.77
CA ASN A 111 -2.59 4.56 -17.18
C ASN A 111 -3.66 4.66 -16.08
N ASN A 112 -4.73 5.44 -16.32
CA ASN A 112 -5.82 5.67 -15.37
C ASN A 112 -7.15 5.02 -15.79
N THR A 113 -7.14 4.17 -16.79
CA THR A 113 -8.35 3.68 -17.48
C THR A 113 -9.31 2.96 -16.54
N CYS A 114 -8.83 2.06 -15.68
CA CYS A 114 -9.70 1.33 -14.74
C CYS A 114 -10.36 2.28 -13.75
N ALA A 115 -9.60 3.18 -13.15
CA ALA A 115 -10.13 4.17 -12.19
C ALA A 115 -11.15 5.10 -12.86
N ASP A 116 -10.89 5.53 -14.09
CA ASP A 116 -11.80 6.36 -14.87
C ASP A 116 -13.09 5.62 -15.21
N ASN A 117 -13.02 4.35 -15.57
CA ASN A 117 -14.20 3.54 -15.84
C ASN A 117 -15.07 3.36 -14.60
N ILE A 118 -14.48 3.07 -13.44
CA ILE A 118 -15.20 2.99 -12.16
C ILE A 118 -15.97 4.28 -11.90
N LYS A 119 -15.33 5.42 -12.08
CA LYS A 119 -16.00 6.73 -11.89
C LYS A 119 -17.09 6.98 -12.94
N LYS A 120 -16.79 6.78 -14.23
CA LYS A 120 -17.69 7.19 -15.33
C LYS A 120 -18.92 6.31 -15.44
N THR A 121 -18.76 4.99 -15.21
CA THR A 121 -19.79 4.01 -15.55
C THR A 121 -20.47 3.38 -14.35
N ILE A 122 -19.88 3.47 -13.14
CA ILE A 122 -20.36 2.69 -11.99
C ILE A 122 -20.75 3.58 -10.81
N THR A 123 -19.79 4.34 -10.26
CA THR A 123 -19.97 4.94 -8.92
C THR A 123 -20.12 6.44 -8.92
N GLY A 124 -19.77 7.13 -9.98
CA GLY A 124 -19.63 8.59 -10.02
C GLY A 124 -18.41 9.13 -9.25
N LYS A 125 -17.59 8.24 -8.63
CA LYS A 125 -16.45 8.60 -7.80
C LYS A 125 -15.20 7.82 -8.25
N TRP A 126 -14.03 8.45 -8.15
CA TRP A 126 -12.76 7.74 -8.34
C TRP A 126 -12.36 7.02 -7.06
N PRO A 127 -11.71 5.84 -7.15
CA PRO A 127 -10.93 5.31 -6.05
C PRO A 127 -9.92 6.35 -5.53
N ALA A 128 -9.52 6.26 -4.27
CA ALA A 128 -8.53 7.18 -3.71
C ALA A 128 -7.13 6.94 -4.26
N MET A 129 -6.80 5.69 -4.57
CA MET A 129 -5.50 5.26 -5.08
C MET A 129 -5.65 4.62 -6.46
N ASN A 130 -4.62 4.77 -7.29
CA ASN A 130 -4.43 4.01 -8.52
C ASN A 130 -3.06 3.33 -8.45
N CYS A 131 -3.03 2.01 -8.71
CA CYS A 131 -1.83 1.19 -8.63
C CYS A 131 -1.25 0.99 -10.04
N TYR A 132 -0.03 1.44 -10.25
CA TYR A 132 0.70 1.29 -11.50
C TYR A 132 1.73 0.17 -11.38
N ASP A 133 1.98 -0.55 -12.47
CA ASP A 133 2.90 -1.67 -12.48
C ASP A 133 4.06 -1.45 -13.44
N PHE A 134 5.27 -1.71 -12.98
CA PHE A 134 6.48 -1.67 -13.79
C PHE A 134 6.74 -2.94 -14.62
N ILE A 135 5.75 -3.83 -14.78
CA ILE A 135 5.90 -5.12 -15.48
C ILE A 135 6.54 -4.98 -16.87
N HIS A 136 6.26 -3.87 -17.55
CA HIS A 136 6.76 -3.63 -18.92
C HIS A 136 8.03 -2.80 -18.96
N ILE A 137 8.69 -2.52 -17.83
CA ILE A 137 9.87 -1.65 -17.77
C ILE A 137 11.01 -2.12 -18.69
N CYS A 138 11.15 -3.43 -18.87
CA CYS A 138 12.15 -4.00 -19.76
C CYS A 138 12.00 -3.58 -21.23
N PHE A 139 10.77 -3.24 -21.66
CA PHE A 139 10.46 -2.78 -23.00
C PHE A 139 10.48 -1.25 -23.15
N SER A 140 10.56 -0.52 -22.03
CA SER A 140 10.52 0.94 -22.03
C SER A 140 11.92 1.54 -22.32
N PRO A 141 11.98 2.66 -23.08
CA PRO A 141 10.87 3.31 -23.79
C PRO A 141 10.52 2.61 -25.12
N SER A 142 9.23 2.57 -25.45
CA SER A 142 8.75 2.09 -26.74
C SER A 142 7.50 2.88 -27.16
N ASN A 143 7.01 2.66 -28.39
CA ASN A 143 5.84 3.35 -28.89
C ASN A 143 4.52 3.03 -28.15
N TRP A 144 4.47 1.93 -27.41
CA TRP A 144 3.28 1.49 -26.66
C TRP A 144 3.41 1.62 -25.15
N ILE A 145 4.64 1.74 -24.62
CA ILE A 145 4.92 1.94 -23.20
C ILE A 145 6.16 2.80 -22.98
N ASP A 146 6.02 3.87 -22.23
CA ASP A 146 7.12 4.77 -21.86
C ASP A 146 6.97 5.20 -20.40
N TYR A 147 7.70 4.54 -19.49
CA TYR A 147 7.74 4.90 -18.08
C TYR A 147 8.54 6.19 -17.81
N SER A 148 9.35 6.65 -18.76
CA SER A 148 10.04 7.94 -18.63
C SER A 148 9.05 9.13 -18.68
N ASN A 149 7.88 8.92 -19.28
CA ASN A 149 6.76 9.84 -19.26
C ASN A 149 5.92 9.63 -17.99
N ILE A 150 6.15 10.43 -16.97
CA ILE A 150 5.41 10.37 -15.70
C ILE A 150 4.02 11.03 -15.75
N GLN A 151 3.62 11.59 -16.88
CA GLN A 151 2.39 12.39 -16.98
C GLN A 151 1.11 11.62 -16.57
N PRO A 152 0.91 10.34 -16.88
CA PRO A 152 -0.28 9.60 -16.40
C PRO A 152 -0.38 9.57 -14.87
N VAL A 153 0.74 9.31 -14.19
CA VAL A 153 0.83 9.29 -12.72
C VAL A 153 0.68 10.69 -12.14
N LYS A 154 1.36 11.67 -12.74
CA LYS A 154 1.27 13.08 -12.33
C LYS A 154 -0.14 13.62 -12.46
N THR A 155 -0.85 13.31 -13.54
CA THR A 155 -2.25 13.71 -13.73
C THR A 155 -3.15 13.13 -12.63
N TRP A 156 -2.93 11.88 -12.22
CA TRP A 156 -3.64 11.26 -11.12
C TRP A 156 -3.38 11.96 -9.79
N HIS A 157 -2.11 12.19 -9.48
CA HIS A 157 -1.65 12.86 -8.26
C HIS A 157 -2.18 14.30 -8.18
N ASP A 158 -2.02 15.09 -9.23
CA ASP A 158 -2.44 16.51 -9.27
C ASP A 158 -3.97 16.66 -9.09
N ALA A 159 -4.73 15.63 -9.43
CA ALA A 159 -6.17 15.54 -9.17
C ALA A 159 -6.51 15.06 -7.75
N GLY A 160 -5.54 14.97 -6.84
CA GLY A 160 -5.71 14.56 -5.44
C GLY A 160 -5.68 13.05 -5.22
N GLY A 161 -5.24 12.26 -6.19
CA GLY A 161 -5.12 10.80 -6.06
C GLY A 161 -3.82 10.39 -5.39
N ILE A 162 -3.86 9.32 -4.61
CA ILE A 162 -2.67 8.67 -4.04
C ILE A 162 -2.08 7.74 -5.10
N VAL A 163 -0.76 7.75 -5.22
CA VAL A 163 0.00 6.90 -6.14
C VAL A 163 0.43 5.63 -5.43
N GLN A 164 0.09 4.49 -6.03
CA GLN A 164 0.60 3.19 -5.63
C GLN A 164 1.43 2.63 -6.78
N LEU A 165 2.59 2.07 -6.48
CA LEU A 165 3.50 1.46 -7.44
C LEU A 165 3.75 0.01 -7.03
N MET A 166 3.79 -0.88 -8.02
CA MET A 166 4.24 -2.26 -7.82
C MET A 166 5.06 -2.73 -9.02
N TRP A 167 5.63 -3.91 -8.91
CA TRP A 167 6.47 -4.43 -9.97
C TRP A 167 6.39 -5.94 -10.10
N HIS A 168 5.76 -6.41 -11.17
CA HIS A 168 5.96 -7.76 -11.68
C HIS A 168 7.30 -7.79 -12.42
N PHE A 169 8.35 -8.14 -11.70
CA PHE A 169 9.71 -8.06 -12.21
C PHE A 169 9.97 -9.18 -13.23
N ASN A 170 9.81 -8.86 -14.50
CA ASN A 170 10.11 -9.77 -15.59
C ASN A 170 11.63 -10.00 -15.76
N VAL A 171 12.01 -11.25 -15.99
CA VAL A 171 13.37 -11.67 -16.31
C VAL A 171 13.40 -12.39 -17.65
N PRO A 172 14.53 -12.39 -18.39
CA PRO A 172 14.65 -13.15 -19.63
C PRO A 172 14.42 -14.65 -19.41
N LYS A 173 13.81 -15.33 -20.38
CA LYS A 173 13.61 -16.78 -20.32
C LYS A 173 14.95 -17.55 -20.31
N SER A 174 15.99 -16.98 -20.94
CA SER A 174 17.37 -17.47 -20.90
C SER A 174 18.32 -16.29 -21.15
N GLU A 175 19.62 -16.50 -20.94
CA GLU A 175 20.63 -15.50 -21.26
C GLU A 175 20.50 -15.03 -22.72
N GLY A 176 20.41 -13.72 -22.92
CA GLY A 176 20.26 -13.09 -24.24
C GLY A 176 18.87 -13.18 -24.88
N SER A 177 17.89 -13.83 -24.21
CA SER A 177 16.50 -13.86 -24.69
C SER A 177 15.85 -12.49 -24.61
N THR A 178 15.07 -12.14 -25.63
CA THR A 178 14.16 -10.97 -25.62
C THR A 178 12.81 -11.31 -25.02
N ASP A 179 12.45 -12.60 -24.92
CA ASP A 179 11.27 -13.07 -24.25
C ASP A 179 11.50 -13.04 -22.75
N VAL A 180 10.53 -12.50 -22.03
CA VAL A 180 10.58 -12.31 -20.58
C VAL A 180 9.40 -12.98 -19.88
N THR A 181 9.60 -13.28 -18.59
CA THR A 181 8.57 -13.90 -17.74
C THR A 181 8.80 -13.58 -16.28
N CYS A 182 7.74 -13.68 -15.46
CA CYS A 182 7.86 -13.73 -14.00
C CYS A 182 7.87 -15.17 -13.47
N SER A 183 7.48 -16.15 -14.31
CA SER A 183 7.29 -17.55 -13.90
C SER A 183 8.62 -18.26 -13.76
N PRO A 184 8.93 -18.90 -12.63
CA PRO A 184 10.18 -19.61 -12.42
C PRO A 184 10.34 -20.83 -13.34
N GLY A 185 9.22 -21.46 -13.74
CA GLY A 185 9.24 -22.63 -14.64
C GLY A 185 9.54 -22.29 -16.10
N GLU A 186 9.57 -21.00 -16.46
CA GLU A 186 9.77 -20.53 -17.84
C GLU A 186 11.10 -19.82 -18.04
N THR A 187 11.94 -19.75 -17.02
CA THR A 187 13.22 -19.05 -17.09
C THR A 187 14.37 -19.88 -16.53
N SER A 188 15.58 -19.68 -17.07
CA SER A 188 16.82 -20.13 -16.48
C SER A 188 17.46 -19.12 -15.51
N PHE A 189 16.81 -17.96 -15.29
CA PHE A 189 17.26 -16.96 -14.34
C PHE A 189 17.27 -17.51 -12.92
N LYS A 190 18.41 -17.38 -12.24
CA LYS A 190 18.54 -17.78 -10.84
C LYS A 190 18.67 -16.54 -9.97
N ALA A 191 17.75 -16.41 -9.03
CA ALA A 191 17.73 -15.26 -8.11
C ALA A 191 19.04 -15.14 -7.32
N SER A 192 19.63 -16.26 -6.90
CA SER A 192 20.92 -16.31 -6.19
C SER A 192 22.08 -15.72 -6.99
N ASN A 193 22.04 -15.82 -8.33
CA ASN A 193 23.08 -15.27 -9.21
C ASN A 193 22.98 -13.73 -9.36
N ALA A 194 21.83 -13.13 -9.03
CA ALA A 194 21.68 -11.67 -9.05
C ALA A 194 22.68 -10.93 -8.15
N PHE A 195 23.27 -11.64 -7.18
CA PHE A 195 24.27 -11.09 -6.26
C PHE A 195 25.72 -11.37 -6.66
N ILE A 196 25.95 -12.09 -7.78
CA ILE A 196 27.28 -12.48 -8.25
C ILE A 196 27.66 -11.53 -9.38
N SER A 197 28.63 -10.67 -9.13
CA SER A 197 29.11 -9.70 -10.13
C SER A 197 29.56 -10.39 -11.41
N GLY A 198 29.12 -9.88 -12.55
CA GLY A 198 29.47 -10.35 -13.88
C GLY A 198 28.53 -11.39 -14.47
N THR A 199 27.64 -12.02 -13.70
CA THR A 199 26.62 -12.91 -14.24
C THR A 199 25.59 -12.10 -15.05
N TRP A 200 24.88 -12.77 -15.95
CA TRP A 200 23.86 -12.12 -16.75
C TRP A 200 22.63 -11.74 -15.88
N GLU A 201 22.34 -12.53 -14.84
CA GLU A 201 21.28 -12.24 -13.87
C GLU A 201 21.60 -10.98 -13.06
N ASN A 202 22.87 -10.82 -12.62
CA ASN A 202 23.31 -9.62 -11.92
C ASN A 202 23.15 -8.38 -12.80
N LYS A 203 23.63 -8.45 -14.04
CA LYS A 203 23.50 -7.36 -15.01
C LYS A 203 22.04 -7.01 -15.27
N TRP A 204 21.17 -8.00 -15.48
CA TRP A 204 19.76 -7.77 -15.70
C TRP A 204 19.10 -7.11 -14.48
N PHE A 205 19.34 -7.66 -13.29
CA PHE A 205 18.76 -7.20 -12.05
C PHE A 205 19.03 -5.71 -11.81
N TYR A 206 20.29 -5.30 -11.88
CA TYR A 206 20.65 -3.90 -11.67
C TYR A 206 20.21 -2.98 -12.82
N ASN A 207 20.31 -3.42 -14.06
CA ASN A 207 19.84 -2.62 -15.19
C ASN A 207 18.35 -2.32 -15.13
N GLN A 208 17.52 -3.28 -14.70
CA GLN A 208 16.09 -3.04 -14.56
C GLN A 208 15.80 -2.14 -13.35
N MET A 209 16.51 -2.30 -12.24
CA MET A 209 16.41 -1.41 -11.10
C MET A 209 16.78 0.04 -11.46
N ASP A 210 17.83 0.25 -12.25
CA ASP A 210 18.23 1.60 -12.70
C ASP A 210 17.09 2.29 -13.49
N LYS A 211 16.42 1.58 -14.38
CA LYS A 211 15.27 2.12 -15.12
C LYS A 211 14.11 2.52 -14.20
N VAL A 212 13.79 1.66 -13.23
CA VAL A 212 12.74 1.95 -12.24
C VAL A 212 13.13 3.14 -11.37
N VAL A 213 14.37 3.17 -10.88
CA VAL A 213 14.92 4.29 -10.09
C VAL A 213 14.82 5.60 -10.85
N GLU A 214 15.21 5.63 -12.14
CA GLU A 214 15.10 6.84 -12.97
C GLU A 214 13.66 7.39 -13.00
N THR A 215 12.69 6.50 -13.20
CA THR A 215 11.27 6.90 -13.19
C THR A 215 10.81 7.40 -11.82
N ILE A 216 11.19 6.71 -10.74
CA ILE A 216 10.80 7.09 -9.38
C ILE A 216 11.44 8.41 -8.97
N LEU A 217 12.69 8.68 -9.38
CA LEU A 217 13.34 9.97 -9.13
C LEU A 217 12.63 11.12 -9.83
N LYS A 218 12.13 10.92 -11.07
CA LYS A 218 11.28 11.91 -11.75
C LYS A 218 9.98 12.19 -11.00
N LEU A 219 9.36 11.14 -10.41
CA LEU A 219 8.21 11.32 -9.54
C LEU A 219 8.58 12.10 -8.28
N GLN A 220 9.72 11.79 -7.67
CA GLN A 220 10.23 12.51 -6.50
C GLN A 220 10.50 13.98 -6.77
N GLU A 221 11.14 14.31 -7.90
CA GLU A 221 11.37 15.68 -8.35
C GLU A 221 10.05 16.45 -8.59
N ALA A 222 9.01 15.74 -9.04
CA ALA A 222 7.66 16.28 -9.18
C ALA A 222 6.91 16.41 -7.84
N GLY A 223 7.53 16.10 -6.70
CA GLY A 223 6.91 16.16 -5.38
C GLY A 223 5.94 15.03 -5.08
N ILE A 224 5.99 13.94 -5.83
CA ILE A 224 5.07 12.80 -5.74
C ILE A 224 5.70 11.72 -4.86
N ALA A 225 5.01 11.35 -3.78
CA ALA A 225 5.31 10.16 -3.00
C ALA A 225 4.37 9.02 -3.40
N ALA A 226 4.82 7.77 -3.23
CA ALA A 226 4.06 6.60 -3.57
C ALA A 226 4.24 5.48 -2.55
N THR A 227 3.26 4.58 -2.46
CA THR A 227 3.51 3.26 -1.89
C THR A 227 4.23 2.39 -2.91
N TRP A 228 5.11 1.50 -2.44
CA TRP A 228 5.93 0.63 -3.27
C TRP A 228 5.81 -0.82 -2.82
N ARG A 229 5.34 -1.68 -3.71
CA ARG A 229 5.06 -3.09 -3.43
C ARG A 229 5.79 -4.00 -4.44
N PRO A 230 7.12 -4.18 -4.27
CA PRO A 230 7.91 -5.09 -5.10
C PRO A 230 7.80 -6.53 -4.59
N PHE A 231 8.21 -7.50 -5.40
CA PHE A 231 8.41 -8.89 -5.02
C PHE A 231 7.27 -9.51 -4.19
N HIS A 232 6.02 -9.15 -4.53
CA HIS A 232 4.84 -9.64 -3.84
C HIS A 232 4.67 -11.16 -4.04
N GLU A 233 3.90 -11.80 -3.14
CA GLU A 233 3.53 -13.21 -3.21
C GLU A 233 4.71 -14.18 -3.41
N ALA A 234 5.87 -13.87 -2.84
CA ALA A 234 7.11 -14.61 -3.05
C ALA A 234 7.02 -16.08 -2.64
N ALA A 235 6.35 -16.37 -1.54
CA ALA A 235 6.21 -17.71 -1.04
C ALA A 235 5.31 -18.58 -1.93
N GLY A 236 4.35 -17.99 -2.65
CA GLY A 236 3.43 -18.74 -3.50
C GLY A 236 2.78 -19.89 -2.73
N ASN A 237 2.84 -21.09 -3.29
CA ASN A 237 2.38 -22.31 -2.65
C ASN A 237 3.45 -23.01 -1.78
N ALA A 238 4.59 -22.35 -1.57
CA ALA A 238 5.75 -22.97 -0.93
C ALA A 238 5.68 -23.01 0.60
N THR A 239 4.77 -22.29 1.24
CA THR A 239 4.65 -22.17 2.70
C THR A 239 3.84 -23.25 3.38
N ALA A 240 3.68 -24.42 2.74
CA ALA A 240 2.98 -25.54 3.37
C ALA A 240 3.69 -25.95 4.68
N LYS A 241 2.92 -26.02 5.76
CA LYS A 241 3.38 -26.25 7.15
C LYS A 241 4.28 -27.49 7.33
N GLN A 242 4.24 -28.42 6.39
CA GLN A 242 4.93 -29.71 6.49
C GLN A 242 6.09 -29.90 5.51
N GLN A 243 6.18 -29.07 4.46
CA GLN A 243 7.26 -29.13 3.49
C GLN A 243 7.38 -27.77 2.80
N ALA A 244 8.47 -27.06 3.06
CA ALA A 244 8.88 -25.97 2.21
C ALA A 244 9.29 -26.57 0.84
N ASP A 245 8.44 -26.39 -0.15
CA ASP A 245 8.72 -26.78 -1.53
C ASP A 245 8.78 -25.53 -2.41
N TRP A 246 9.96 -24.98 -2.51
CA TRP A 246 10.22 -23.73 -3.24
C TRP A 246 9.88 -23.86 -4.73
N THR A 247 9.79 -25.06 -5.27
CA THR A 247 9.35 -25.29 -6.66
C THR A 247 7.91 -24.91 -6.90
N LYS A 248 7.13 -24.61 -5.85
CA LYS A 248 5.75 -24.15 -5.91
C LYS A 248 5.61 -22.64 -5.78
N SER A 249 6.71 -21.89 -5.76
CA SER A 249 6.67 -20.43 -5.90
C SER A 249 6.07 -20.03 -7.25
N TRP A 250 5.24 -18.99 -7.26
CA TRP A 250 4.62 -18.50 -8.51
C TRP A 250 5.56 -17.63 -9.33
N PHE A 251 6.51 -17.00 -8.63
CA PHE A 251 7.41 -16.01 -9.18
C PHE A 251 8.86 -16.41 -8.96
N TRP A 252 9.74 -16.02 -9.90
CA TRP A 252 11.16 -16.36 -9.84
C TRP A 252 11.85 -15.84 -8.56
N TRP A 253 11.37 -14.73 -7.99
CA TRP A 253 11.96 -14.15 -6.78
C TRP A 253 11.69 -14.96 -5.51
N GLY A 254 10.80 -15.93 -5.55
CA GLY A 254 10.54 -16.86 -4.46
C GLY A 254 11.18 -18.24 -4.66
N TYR A 255 11.59 -18.56 -5.87
CA TYR A 255 11.99 -19.92 -6.25
C TYR A 255 13.24 -20.43 -5.53
N ASP A 256 14.21 -19.55 -5.21
CA ASP A 256 15.44 -19.90 -4.49
C ASP A 256 15.29 -19.82 -2.96
N GLY A 257 14.04 -19.71 -2.45
CA GLY A 257 13.70 -19.75 -1.04
C GLY A 257 13.80 -18.41 -0.30
N ALA A 258 13.38 -18.44 0.97
CA ALA A 258 13.16 -17.25 1.78
C ALA A 258 14.44 -16.43 2.01
N GLU A 259 15.60 -17.05 2.23
CA GLU A 259 16.84 -16.32 2.45
C GLU A 259 17.30 -15.54 1.21
N THR A 260 17.19 -16.16 0.02
CA THR A 260 17.47 -15.48 -1.24
C THR A 260 16.50 -14.34 -1.48
N TYR A 261 15.22 -14.56 -1.20
CA TYR A 261 14.18 -13.54 -1.29
C TYR A 261 14.46 -12.33 -0.38
N LYS A 262 14.73 -12.55 0.91
CA LYS A 262 15.07 -11.46 1.84
C LYS A 262 16.28 -10.66 1.38
N ARG A 263 17.27 -11.35 0.77
CA ARG A 263 18.42 -10.68 0.19
C ARG A 263 18.07 -9.86 -1.05
N LEU A 264 17.15 -10.34 -1.92
CA LEU A 264 16.65 -9.53 -3.05
C LEU A 264 15.97 -8.27 -2.54
N TRP A 265 15.13 -8.40 -1.53
CA TRP A 265 14.40 -7.28 -0.92
C TRP A 265 15.36 -6.23 -0.33
N SER A 266 16.25 -6.64 0.56
CA SER A 266 17.20 -5.72 1.19
C SER A 266 18.14 -5.09 0.16
N THR A 267 18.59 -5.85 -0.84
CA THR A 267 19.44 -5.32 -1.93
C THR A 267 18.70 -4.24 -2.72
N MET A 268 17.43 -4.46 -3.10
CA MET A 268 16.63 -3.43 -3.79
C MET A 268 16.43 -2.20 -2.93
N PHE A 269 16.08 -2.39 -1.66
CA PHE A 269 15.87 -1.30 -0.70
C PHE A 269 17.12 -0.42 -0.55
N ASP A 270 18.26 -1.05 -0.27
CA ASP A 270 19.53 -0.36 -0.08
C ASP A 270 20.01 0.33 -1.36
N TYR A 271 19.82 -0.33 -2.51
CA TYR A 271 20.17 0.22 -3.82
C TYR A 271 19.34 1.47 -4.15
N PHE A 272 18.03 1.41 -3.95
CA PHE A 272 17.13 2.55 -4.17
C PHE A 272 17.53 3.73 -3.26
N LYS A 273 17.79 3.45 -1.99
CA LYS A 273 18.25 4.44 -1.03
C LYS A 273 19.60 5.05 -1.43
N GLN A 274 20.56 4.23 -1.85
CA GLN A 274 21.85 4.69 -2.38
C GLN A 274 21.72 5.60 -3.60
N LYS A 275 20.74 5.30 -4.48
CA LYS A 275 20.43 6.12 -5.65
C LYS A 275 19.64 7.40 -5.32
N GLY A 276 19.31 7.65 -4.07
CA GLY A 276 18.61 8.86 -3.63
C GLY A 276 17.08 8.79 -3.70
N VAL A 277 16.51 7.61 -3.87
CA VAL A 277 15.06 7.39 -3.80
C VAL A 277 14.61 7.48 -2.33
N ASN A 278 13.83 8.53 -2.01
CA ASN A 278 13.41 8.85 -0.64
C ASN A 278 11.90 9.16 -0.54
N ASN A 279 11.12 8.84 -1.57
CA ASN A 279 9.69 9.15 -1.68
C ASN A 279 8.76 7.93 -1.62
N LEU A 280 9.28 6.77 -1.21
CA LEU A 280 8.54 5.51 -1.20
C LEU A 280 8.16 5.06 0.21
N ILE A 281 6.94 4.51 0.33
CA ILE A 281 6.44 3.76 1.49
C ILE A 281 6.43 2.28 1.11
N TRP A 282 7.23 1.47 1.79
CA TRP A 282 7.50 0.08 1.41
C TRP A 282 6.45 -0.88 1.96
N ILE A 283 5.81 -1.62 1.05
CA ILE A 283 4.77 -2.61 1.36
C ILE A 283 5.29 -4.01 1.08
N TRP A 284 5.36 -4.83 2.10
CA TRP A 284 5.66 -6.25 1.99
C TRP A 284 4.37 -7.08 2.02
N THR A 285 4.25 -8.08 1.12
CA THR A 285 3.08 -8.97 1.07
C THR A 285 3.38 -10.27 1.80
N THR A 286 2.68 -10.48 2.92
CA THR A 286 2.65 -11.76 3.63
C THR A 286 1.69 -12.70 2.92
N GLN A 287 1.94 -14.00 3.00
CA GLN A 287 1.16 -14.99 2.29
C GLN A 287 0.76 -16.13 3.21
N ASN A 288 -0.52 -16.46 3.20
CA ASN A 288 -1.08 -17.65 3.80
C ASN A 288 -1.90 -18.35 2.72
N TYR A 289 -1.37 -19.42 2.20
CA TYR A 289 -1.97 -20.06 1.07
C TYR A 289 -3.17 -20.92 1.49
N ASN A 290 -4.29 -20.80 0.78
CA ASN A 290 -5.54 -21.52 0.91
C ASN A 290 -6.66 -20.88 1.75
N GLY A 291 -6.51 -19.73 2.36
CA GLY A 291 -7.57 -19.23 3.25
C GLY A 291 -7.89 -20.22 4.37
N ASN A 292 -6.97 -21.14 4.68
CA ASN A 292 -7.08 -22.13 5.73
C ASN A 292 -5.91 -21.98 6.69
N ALA A 293 -6.08 -21.09 7.66
CA ALA A 293 -5.10 -20.77 8.68
C ALA A 293 -4.58 -21.98 9.45
N THR A 294 -5.27 -23.12 9.39
CA THR A 294 -4.85 -24.34 10.07
C THR A 294 -3.83 -25.16 9.29
N GLN A 295 -3.73 -24.95 7.97
CA GLN A 295 -2.83 -25.72 7.11
C GLN A 295 -1.49 -25.06 6.84
N TYR A 296 -1.44 -23.72 6.87
CA TYR A 296 -0.26 -22.96 6.52
C TYR A 296 0.11 -21.98 7.62
N ASN A 297 1.39 -21.92 7.95
CA ASN A 297 1.91 -20.87 8.82
C ASN A 297 1.89 -19.54 8.06
N GLN A 298 1.88 -18.46 8.82
CA GLN A 298 2.32 -17.17 8.31
C GLN A 298 3.73 -17.34 7.73
N ASP A 299 4.01 -16.70 6.62
CA ASP A 299 5.31 -16.75 5.96
C ASP A 299 6.36 -15.85 6.63
N THR A 300 6.45 -15.92 7.97
CA THR A 300 7.37 -15.12 8.78
C THR A 300 8.83 -15.30 8.40
N ASP A 301 9.19 -16.47 7.89
CA ASP A 301 10.54 -16.74 7.40
C ASP A 301 10.92 -15.86 6.21
N TRP A 302 9.92 -15.36 5.46
CA TRP A 302 10.09 -14.49 4.30
C TRP A 302 10.13 -13.01 4.67
N TYR A 303 9.81 -12.65 5.90
CA TYR A 303 9.76 -11.27 6.33
C TYR A 303 11.15 -10.63 6.32
N PRO A 304 11.36 -9.55 5.54
CA PRO A 304 12.69 -8.96 5.41
C PRO A 304 13.15 -8.17 6.64
N GLY A 305 12.25 -7.96 7.60
CA GLY A 305 12.52 -7.27 8.86
C GLY A 305 11.96 -5.85 8.93
N ASP A 306 11.76 -5.38 10.16
CA ASP A 306 11.09 -4.11 10.46
C ASP A 306 11.77 -2.88 9.85
N GLY A 307 13.08 -2.92 9.67
CA GLY A 307 13.85 -1.82 9.06
C GLY A 307 13.68 -1.68 7.54
N TYR A 308 12.99 -2.61 6.90
CA TYR A 308 12.79 -2.66 5.46
C TYR A 308 11.32 -2.58 5.03
N VAL A 309 10.39 -2.53 5.98
CA VAL A 309 8.95 -2.62 5.74
C VAL A 309 8.19 -1.57 6.53
N ASP A 310 7.36 -0.80 5.85
CA ASP A 310 6.43 0.16 6.46
C ASP A 310 5.07 -0.47 6.74
N ILE A 311 4.56 -1.22 5.76
CA ILE A 311 3.19 -1.75 5.71
C ILE A 311 3.26 -3.23 5.34
N VAL A 312 2.45 -4.05 6.00
CA VAL A 312 2.26 -5.46 5.66
C VAL A 312 0.97 -5.61 4.87
N ALA A 313 1.05 -6.21 3.70
CA ALA A 313 -0.09 -6.50 2.84
C ALA A 313 -0.46 -7.98 2.85
N ARG A 314 -1.72 -8.27 2.54
CA ARG A 314 -2.24 -9.61 2.24
C ARG A 314 -3.05 -9.56 0.95
N ASP A 315 -2.91 -10.57 0.10
CA ASP A 315 -3.70 -10.76 -1.10
C ASP A 315 -4.76 -11.83 -0.85
N LEU A 316 -6.04 -11.48 -0.98
CA LEU A 316 -7.17 -12.37 -0.72
C LEU A 316 -8.15 -12.35 -1.88
N TYR A 317 -8.41 -13.50 -2.45
CA TYR A 317 -9.32 -13.70 -3.56
C TYR A 317 -10.46 -14.66 -3.19
N GLY A 318 -11.72 -14.27 -3.50
CA GLY A 318 -12.90 -15.09 -3.26
C GLY A 318 -13.17 -15.39 -1.78
N CYS A 319 -12.68 -14.55 -0.88
CA CYS A 319 -12.81 -14.74 0.58
C CYS A 319 -14.12 -14.13 1.09
N THR A 320 -14.75 -14.80 2.03
CA THR A 320 -15.89 -14.28 2.80
C THR A 320 -15.43 -13.15 3.74
N ALA A 321 -16.39 -12.38 4.27
CA ALA A 321 -16.10 -11.33 5.24
C ALA A 321 -15.49 -11.90 6.53
N ALA A 322 -15.96 -13.08 6.98
CA ALA A 322 -15.40 -13.77 8.14
C ALA A 322 -13.95 -14.22 7.91
N GLN A 323 -13.62 -14.73 6.71
CA GLN A 323 -12.24 -15.08 6.35
C GLN A 323 -11.35 -13.83 6.29
N ASN A 324 -11.82 -12.73 5.72
CA ASN A 324 -11.09 -11.45 5.75
C ASN A 324 -10.79 -11.00 7.18
N ALA A 325 -11.77 -11.09 8.08
CA ALA A 325 -11.60 -10.71 9.48
C ALA A 325 -10.60 -11.61 10.22
N GLN A 326 -10.64 -12.91 9.94
CA GLN A 326 -9.70 -13.88 10.51
C GLN A 326 -8.26 -13.61 10.06
N GLU A 327 -8.05 -13.47 8.74
CA GLU A 327 -6.74 -13.16 8.15
C GLU A 327 -6.18 -11.85 8.70
N PHE A 328 -6.99 -10.78 8.74
CA PHE A 328 -6.57 -9.51 9.31
C PHE A 328 -6.09 -9.66 10.75
N LYS A 329 -6.86 -10.36 11.59
CA LYS A 329 -6.53 -10.58 13.00
C LYS A 329 -5.22 -11.36 13.18
N GLU A 330 -5.00 -12.38 12.37
CA GLU A 330 -3.78 -13.20 12.42
C GLU A 330 -2.54 -12.39 12.01
N ILE A 331 -2.66 -11.60 10.94
CA ILE A 331 -1.57 -10.74 10.49
C ILE A 331 -1.27 -9.66 11.54
N GLN A 332 -2.31 -9.04 12.11
CA GLN A 332 -2.15 -8.05 13.16
C GLN A 332 -1.46 -8.62 14.40
N ALA A 333 -1.78 -9.86 14.78
CA ALA A 333 -1.12 -10.53 15.88
C ALA A 333 0.36 -10.85 15.59
N THR A 334 0.69 -11.14 14.31
CA THR A 334 2.05 -11.45 13.87
C THR A 334 2.91 -10.20 13.71
N TYR A 335 2.32 -9.12 13.20
CA TYR A 335 2.99 -7.82 12.91
C TYR A 335 2.30 -6.66 13.64
N PRO A 336 2.29 -6.66 14.99
CA PRO A 336 1.48 -5.73 15.78
C PRO A 336 1.88 -4.26 15.60
N ASN A 337 3.11 -3.98 15.18
CA ASN A 337 3.65 -2.63 15.02
C ASN A 337 3.60 -2.13 13.57
N LYS A 338 2.85 -2.80 12.69
CA LYS A 338 2.71 -2.43 11.29
C LYS A 338 1.27 -2.09 10.92
N MET A 339 1.11 -1.16 10.00
CA MET A 339 -0.16 -1.00 9.30
C MET A 339 -0.39 -2.21 8.41
N ILE A 340 -1.64 -2.68 8.33
CA ILE A 340 -2.00 -3.86 7.57
C ILE A 340 -3.01 -3.50 6.50
N VAL A 341 -2.80 -3.98 5.28
CA VAL A 341 -3.59 -3.63 4.10
C VAL A 341 -4.00 -4.87 3.31
N LEU A 342 -5.10 -4.76 2.59
CA LEU A 342 -5.51 -5.73 1.58
C LEU A 342 -4.83 -5.35 0.26
N GLY A 343 -3.68 -5.99 0.00
CA GLY A 343 -2.79 -5.67 -1.12
C GLY A 343 -3.40 -5.96 -2.47
N GLU A 344 -4.15 -7.07 -2.56
CA GLU A 344 -4.97 -7.43 -3.71
C GLU A 344 -6.26 -8.09 -3.25
N CYS A 345 -7.33 -7.86 -3.99
CA CYS A 345 -8.59 -8.57 -3.79
C CYS A 345 -9.40 -8.68 -5.08
N GLY A 346 -10.28 -9.68 -5.11
CA GLY A 346 -11.14 -9.95 -6.23
C GLY A 346 -11.82 -11.31 -6.12
N TRP A 347 -12.46 -11.73 -7.19
CA TRP A 347 -13.01 -13.06 -7.29
C TRP A 347 -11.90 -14.10 -7.36
N ASP A 348 -12.12 -15.25 -6.80
CA ASP A 348 -11.24 -16.40 -7.00
C ASP A 348 -11.39 -16.94 -8.41
N SER A 349 -10.57 -16.45 -9.34
CA SER A 349 -10.52 -16.90 -10.72
C SER A 349 -9.85 -18.28 -10.88
N SER A 350 -8.97 -18.65 -9.91
CA SER A 350 -8.18 -19.90 -9.99
C SER A 350 -9.05 -21.14 -9.83
N ASN A 351 -10.12 -21.04 -9.08
CA ASN A 351 -10.99 -22.19 -8.76
C ASN A 351 -12.16 -22.40 -9.73
N LYS A 352 -12.33 -21.55 -10.75
CA LYS A 352 -13.47 -21.60 -11.68
C LYS A 352 -14.86 -21.73 -11.00
N THR A 353 -14.89 -21.68 -9.69
CA THR A 353 -16.10 -21.77 -8.85
C THR A 353 -16.72 -20.40 -8.63
N GLY A 354 -16.02 -19.35 -9.07
CA GLY A 354 -16.55 -18.00 -9.07
C GLY A 354 -16.93 -17.50 -7.67
N LYS A 355 -16.13 -17.83 -6.64
CA LYS A 355 -16.37 -17.26 -5.31
C LYS A 355 -16.16 -15.75 -5.38
N PRO A 356 -17.22 -14.94 -5.21
CA PRO A 356 -17.09 -13.50 -5.25
C PRO A 356 -16.31 -13.00 -4.03
N GLN A 357 -15.60 -11.90 -4.20
CA GLN A 357 -15.05 -11.14 -3.09
C GLN A 357 -16.20 -10.61 -2.23
N ALA A 358 -16.11 -10.79 -0.91
CA ALA A 358 -17.07 -10.21 0.02
C ALA A 358 -17.09 -8.67 -0.07
N ASP A 359 -18.23 -8.06 0.25
CA ASP A 359 -18.36 -6.60 0.35
C ASP A 359 -17.34 -6.06 1.36
N ILE A 360 -16.58 -5.04 0.95
CA ILE A 360 -15.46 -4.52 1.77
C ILE A 360 -15.95 -3.87 3.08
N VAL A 361 -17.15 -3.32 3.09
CA VAL A 361 -17.74 -2.72 4.30
C VAL A 361 -18.25 -3.82 5.23
N GLU A 362 -18.72 -4.94 4.70
CA GLU A 362 -19.03 -6.12 5.50
C GLU A 362 -17.76 -6.69 6.15
N CYS A 363 -16.66 -6.81 5.39
CA CYS A 363 -15.36 -7.20 5.95
C CYS A 363 -14.93 -6.27 7.08
N TRP A 364 -15.05 -4.95 6.87
CA TRP A 364 -14.75 -3.93 7.87
C TRP A 364 -15.59 -4.09 9.15
N ASN A 365 -16.89 -4.32 9.00
CA ASN A 365 -17.82 -4.47 10.12
C ASN A 365 -17.56 -5.75 10.92
N GLN A 366 -17.02 -6.79 10.29
CA GLN A 366 -16.60 -8.02 10.94
C GLN A 366 -15.19 -7.95 11.57
N GLY A 367 -14.51 -6.81 11.44
CA GLY A 367 -13.23 -6.56 12.11
C GLY A 367 -12.01 -6.50 11.20
N ALA A 368 -12.13 -6.71 9.89
CA ALA A 368 -11.03 -6.55 8.94
C ALA A 368 -10.74 -5.06 8.69
N LYS A 369 -9.99 -4.43 9.58
CA LYS A 369 -9.67 -2.99 9.56
C LYS A 369 -8.50 -2.67 8.62
N TRP A 370 -8.55 -3.17 7.38
CA TRP A 370 -7.53 -2.92 6.38
C TRP A 370 -7.29 -1.42 6.16
N GLY A 371 -6.03 -0.97 6.11
CA GLY A 371 -5.69 0.44 5.87
C GLY A 371 -6.04 0.88 4.45
N HIS A 372 -5.88 0.01 3.46
CA HIS A 372 -6.44 0.14 2.12
C HIS A 372 -6.86 -1.22 1.57
N PHE A 373 -7.64 -1.22 0.49
CA PHE A 373 -7.87 -2.38 -0.37
C PHE A 373 -7.51 -2.02 -1.81
N MET A 374 -6.98 -2.97 -2.57
CA MET A 374 -6.76 -2.82 -4.01
C MET A 374 -7.47 -3.93 -4.78
N VAL A 375 -8.43 -3.55 -5.62
CA VAL A 375 -9.07 -4.50 -6.53
C VAL A 375 -8.14 -4.79 -7.69
N TRP A 376 -7.86 -6.10 -7.92
CA TRP A 376 -7.02 -6.53 -9.02
C TRP A 376 -7.70 -6.35 -10.37
N TYR A 377 -6.89 -6.13 -11.40
CA TYR A 377 -7.34 -6.12 -12.78
C TYR A 377 -7.35 -7.52 -13.36
N ASP A 378 -8.51 -7.90 -13.93
CA ASP A 378 -8.68 -9.06 -14.79
C ASP A 378 -9.90 -8.84 -15.68
N GLY A 379 -9.68 -8.54 -16.96
CA GLY A 379 -10.72 -8.28 -17.95
C GLY A 379 -11.66 -9.48 -18.20
N ASN A 380 -11.35 -10.66 -17.66
CA ASN A 380 -12.14 -11.88 -17.82
C ASN A 380 -13.14 -12.13 -16.69
N ALA A 381 -13.19 -11.29 -15.66
CA ALA A 381 -14.10 -11.48 -14.52
C ALA A 381 -15.59 -11.21 -14.83
N GLY A 382 -15.91 -10.93 -16.09
CA GLY A 382 -17.30 -10.75 -16.54
C GLY A 382 -17.95 -9.44 -16.08
N ASN A 383 -17.18 -8.50 -15.57
CA ASN A 383 -17.65 -7.19 -15.17
C ASN A 383 -17.32 -6.10 -16.22
N LYS A 384 -18.07 -5.01 -16.20
CA LYS A 384 -17.92 -3.89 -17.15
C LYS A 384 -16.77 -2.96 -16.82
N SER A 385 -16.29 -2.99 -15.59
CA SER A 385 -15.18 -2.11 -15.12
C SER A 385 -13.81 -2.62 -15.57
N GLY A 386 -13.71 -3.89 -15.99
CA GLY A 386 -12.43 -4.54 -16.27
C GLY A 386 -11.65 -4.91 -15.01
N THR A 387 -12.31 -5.04 -13.85
CA THR A 387 -11.72 -5.47 -12.58
C THR A 387 -12.31 -6.80 -12.12
N MET A 388 -11.65 -7.46 -11.18
CA MET A 388 -12.08 -8.76 -10.63
C MET A 388 -13.26 -8.67 -9.65
N VAL A 389 -13.96 -7.56 -9.58
CA VAL A 389 -15.21 -7.41 -8.82
C VAL A 389 -16.30 -6.83 -9.69
N SER A 390 -17.57 -7.10 -9.36
CA SER A 390 -18.70 -6.59 -10.11
C SER A 390 -18.91 -5.08 -9.93
N ASP A 391 -19.64 -4.48 -10.88
CA ASP A 391 -20.10 -3.10 -10.78
C ASP A 391 -20.95 -2.87 -9.52
N THR A 392 -21.72 -3.87 -9.11
CA THR A 392 -22.51 -3.85 -7.87
C THR A 392 -21.62 -3.78 -6.64
N TRP A 393 -20.51 -4.52 -6.63
CA TRP A 393 -19.52 -4.48 -5.53
C TRP A 393 -18.95 -3.07 -5.38
N TRP A 394 -18.48 -2.46 -6.47
CA TRP A 394 -17.97 -1.08 -6.46
C TRP A 394 -19.03 -0.08 -6.02
N SER A 395 -20.26 -0.22 -6.52
CA SER A 395 -21.39 0.65 -6.15
C SER A 395 -21.71 0.53 -4.67
N SER A 396 -21.63 -0.67 -4.09
CA SER A 396 -21.79 -0.90 -2.66
C SER A 396 -20.67 -0.25 -1.85
N ALA A 397 -19.41 -0.53 -2.22
CA ALA A 397 -18.24 -0.01 -1.50
C ALA A 397 -18.24 1.52 -1.43
N MET A 398 -18.58 2.20 -2.54
CA MET A 398 -18.46 3.66 -2.66
C MET A 398 -19.77 4.42 -2.48
N LYS A 399 -20.89 3.77 -2.06
CA LYS A 399 -22.14 4.48 -1.83
C LYS A 399 -22.00 5.56 -0.76
N LYS A 400 -22.87 6.58 -0.82
CA LYS A 400 -22.83 7.74 0.10
C LYS A 400 -22.89 7.32 1.58
N ALA A 401 -23.68 6.30 1.90
CA ALA A 401 -23.82 5.79 3.28
C ALA A 401 -22.50 5.22 3.86
N ASN A 402 -21.54 4.87 3.03
CA ASN A 402 -20.23 4.31 3.44
C ASN A 402 -19.10 5.36 3.40
N ALA A 403 -19.39 6.64 3.16
CA ALA A 403 -18.38 7.69 3.03
C ALA A 403 -17.55 7.92 4.30
N ASP A 404 -18.06 7.50 5.45
CA ASP A 404 -17.33 7.57 6.72
C ASP A 404 -16.36 6.38 6.92
N ILE A 405 -16.50 5.30 6.13
CA ILE A 405 -15.66 4.12 6.17
C ILE A 405 -14.71 4.11 4.98
N VAL A 406 -15.22 4.28 3.74
CA VAL A 406 -14.43 4.14 2.51
C VAL A 406 -14.01 5.50 1.98
N ILE A 407 -12.71 5.75 1.91
CA ILE A 407 -12.12 6.96 1.35
C ILE A 407 -12.08 6.86 -0.18
N THR A 408 -12.63 7.88 -0.85
CA THR A 408 -12.54 8.09 -2.30
C THR A 408 -11.61 9.28 -2.61
N ARG A 409 -11.18 9.47 -3.87
CA ARG A 409 -10.20 10.49 -4.24
C ARG A 409 -10.55 11.91 -3.77
N SER A 410 -11.82 12.30 -3.85
CA SER A 410 -12.27 13.62 -3.40
C SER A 410 -12.16 13.87 -1.88
N GLN A 411 -11.93 12.82 -1.11
CA GLN A 411 -11.78 12.87 0.36
C GLN A 411 -10.30 12.80 0.79
N VAL A 412 -9.39 12.57 -0.15
CA VAL A 412 -7.95 12.53 0.14
C VAL A 412 -7.46 13.93 0.46
N LYS A 413 -6.78 14.07 1.63
CA LYS A 413 -6.19 15.33 2.10
C LYS A 413 -4.93 15.02 2.91
N TYR A 414 -3.74 15.24 2.35
CA TYR A 414 -2.46 15.08 3.05
C TYR A 414 -1.41 16.04 2.53
#